data_3d001700c0b11dc12a5d68a08f9115d5
#
_entry.id   3d001700c0b11dc12a5d68a08f9115d5
#
_cell.length_a   1.000
_cell.length_b   1.000
_cell.length_c   1.000
_cell.angle_alpha   90.00
_cell.angle_beta   90.00
_cell.angle_gamma   90.00
#
_symmetry.space_group_name_H-M   'P 1'
#
loop_
_entity.id
_entity.type
_entity.pdbx_description
1 polymer ?
#
loop_
_entity_poly.entity_id
_entity_poly.type
_entity_poly.pdbx_seq_one_letter_code
_entity_poly.pdbx_strand_id
1 'polypeptide(L)'
;MVQRFQPATLSLEELPPIDYIVISHDHYDHLDMRSVQFFRDKEATFLVPLGIKSHLEYWGVASKNIVELDWWADHEFEGIRFVCTPAQHFSGRTGTNQTTLWASWIVDSPNSKIYFSGDSGYDEHYQKIGDQLGPFDAAFIDSGQYNERWREVHNLPEEAVQAAIDLRAKQMIPIHWAMFELSLHDWDEPIKRSQQAAEELGMELMTPKLGQVVDLSLKNQFSHWWEQVQ
;
A
#
# COMPACT_ATOMS: atom_id res chain seq x y z
N MET A 1 17.73 -6.71 -12.01
CA MET A 1 16.55 -7.09 -11.18
C MET A 1 16.97 -6.86 -9.75
N VAL A 2 16.26 -6.00 -9.02
CA VAL A 2 16.58 -5.72 -7.61
C VAL A 2 16.16 -6.94 -6.79
N GLN A 3 17.03 -7.39 -5.91
CA GLN A 3 16.82 -8.60 -5.11
C GLN A 3 16.27 -8.20 -3.74
N ARG A 4 15.32 -8.97 -3.21
CA ARG A 4 14.89 -8.81 -1.83
C ARG A 4 16.05 -9.08 -0.89
N PHE A 5 16.31 -8.21 0.08
CA PHE A 5 17.27 -8.49 1.14
C PHE A 5 16.63 -9.19 2.34
N GLN A 6 15.30 -9.14 2.47
CA GLN A 6 14.56 -9.97 3.42
C GLN A 6 13.72 -11.02 2.68
N PRO A 7 13.71 -12.30 3.12
CA PRO A 7 12.84 -13.31 2.54
C PRO A 7 11.36 -12.99 2.80
N ALA A 8 10.47 -13.53 1.98
CA ALA A 8 9.05 -13.50 2.29
C ALA A 8 8.80 -14.31 3.59
N THR A 9 7.98 -13.77 4.48
CA THR A 9 7.64 -14.41 5.76
C THR A 9 6.68 -15.57 5.60
N LEU A 10 5.90 -15.57 4.51
CA LEU A 10 4.97 -16.64 4.13
C LEU A 10 5.14 -16.94 2.64
N SER A 11 5.02 -18.19 2.27
CA SER A 11 4.83 -18.60 0.87
C SER A 11 3.38 -18.33 0.45
N LEU A 12 3.09 -18.35 -0.86
CA LEU A 12 1.72 -18.20 -1.35
C LEU A 12 0.80 -19.33 -0.86
N GLU A 13 1.36 -20.53 -0.67
CA GLU A 13 0.65 -21.73 -0.21
C GLU A 13 0.27 -21.67 1.28
N GLU A 14 1.01 -20.89 2.07
CA GLU A 14 0.74 -20.69 3.51
C GLU A 14 -0.28 -19.60 3.79
N LEU A 15 -0.67 -18.83 2.76
CA LEU A 15 -1.71 -17.81 2.92
C LEU A 15 -3.07 -18.45 3.21
N PRO A 16 -3.89 -17.84 4.07
CA PRO A 16 -5.28 -18.27 4.24
C PRO A 16 -6.07 -18.11 2.93
N PRO A 17 -7.28 -18.63 2.84
CA PRO A 17 -8.17 -18.29 1.74
C PRO A 17 -8.30 -16.76 1.61
N ILE A 18 -8.16 -16.25 0.38
CA ILE A 18 -8.21 -14.83 0.05
C ILE A 18 -9.45 -14.57 -0.77
N ASP A 19 -10.32 -13.68 -0.30
CA ASP A 19 -11.54 -13.27 -1.00
C ASP A 19 -11.28 -12.10 -1.95
N TYR A 20 -10.44 -11.15 -1.54
CA TYR A 20 -10.17 -9.92 -2.31
C TYR A 20 -8.69 -9.63 -2.41
N ILE A 21 -8.24 -9.21 -3.58
CA ILE A 21 -6.87 -8.78 -3.87
C ILE A 21 -6.92 -7.37 -4.44
N VAL A 22 -6.39 -6.41 -3.70
CA VAL A 22 -6.32 -5.01 -4.11
C VAL A 22 -4.93 -4.73 -4.67
N ILE A 23 -4.86 -4.09 -5.85
CA ILE A 23 -3.61 -3.73 -6.52
C ILE A 23 -3.60 -2.22 -6.73
N SER A 24 -2.50 -1.55 -6.34
CA SER A 24 -2.35 -0.10 -6.48
C SER A 24 -1.97 0.33 -7.90
N HIS A 25 -0.99 -0.33 -8.51
CA HIS A 25 -0.47 0.00 -9.84
C HIS A 25 0.34 -1.15 -10.44
N ASP A 26 0.86 -0.96 -11.66
CA ASP A 26 1.45 -2.04 -12.45
C ASP A 26 2.97 -2.19 -12.38
N HIS A 27 3.69 -1.46 -11.52
CA HIS A 27 5.12 -1.66 -11.35
C HIS A 27 5.46 -3.10 -10.94
N TYR A 28 6.69 -3.55 -11.24
CA TYR A 28 7.07 -4.96 -11.08
C TYR A 28 7.10 -5.46 -9.64
N ASP A 29 7.31 -4.59 -8.68
CA ASP A 29 7.31 -4.87 -7.24
C ASP A 29 5.91 -4.83 -6.61
N HIS A 30 4.88 -4.33 -7.34
CA HIS A 30 3.48 -4.26 -6.90
C HIS A 30 2.56 -5.22 -7.65
N LEU A 31 2.86 -5.52 -8.90
CA LEU A 31 2.08 -6.44 -9.74
C LEU A 31 2.96 -7.60 -10.21
N ASP A 32 3.08 -8.62 -9.38
CA ASP A 32 3.85 -9.83 -9.68
C ASP A 32 3.01 -10.86 -10.44
N MET A 33 3.47 -11.22 -11.64
CA MET A 33 2.80 -12.18 -12.50
C MET A 33 2.63 -13.56 -11.86
N ARG A 34 3.61 -14.04 -11.09
CA ARG A 34 3.54 -15.37 -10.47
C ARG A 34 2.48 -15.42 -9.36
N SER A 35 2.41 -14.37 -8.56
CA SER A 35 1.37 -14.23 -7.54
C SER A 35 -0.01 -14.18 -8.17
N VAL A 36 -0.20 -13.40 -9.24
CA VAL A 36 -1.47 -13.35 -9.98
C VAL A 36 -1.83 -14.73 -10.55
N GLN A 37 -0.88 -15.43 -11.17
CA GLN A 37 -1.12 -16.77 -11.73
C GLN A 37 -1.46 -17.81 -10.65
N PHE A 38 -0.93 -17.65 -9.43
CA PHE A 38 -1.28 -18.51 -8.30
C PHE A 38 -2.76 -18.34 -7.89
N PHE A 39 -3.27 -17.12 -7.94
CA PHE A 39 -4.65 -16.79 -7.55
C PHE A 39 -5.67 -16.89 -8.69
N ARG A 40 -5.25 -16.98 -9.96
CA ARG A 40 -6.16 -16.94 -11.13
C ARG A 40 -7.27 -17.99 -11.15
N ASP A 41 -6.96 -19.19 -10.61
CA ASP A 41 -7.89 -20.34 -10.57
C ASP A 41 -8.55 -20.46 -9.17
N LYS A 42 -8.38 -19.47 -8.29
CA LYS A 42 -9.00 -19.37 -6.97
C LYS A 42 -10.23 -18.45 -7.03
N GLU A 43 -11.04 -18.48 -5.99
CA GLU A 43 -12.27 -17.68 -5.92
C GLU A 43 -12.03 -16.20 -5.54
N ALA A 44 -10.76 -15.74 -5.56
CA ALA A 44 -10.43 -14.36 -5.24
C ALA A 44 -10.89 -13.37 -6.31
N THR A 45 -11.41 -12.23 -5.86
CA THR A 45 -11.74 -11.08 -6.70
C THR A 45 -10.63 -10.06 -6.68
N PHE A 46 -10.15 -9.66 -7.86
CA PHE A 46 -9.14 -8.61 -8.02
C PHE A 46 -9.82 -7.25 -8.17
N LEU A 47 -9.43 -6.29 -7.34
CA LEU A 47 -9.83 -4.88 -7.46
C LEU A 47 -8.62 -4.09 -7.93
N VAL A 48 -8.75 -3.43 -9.07
CA VAL A 48 -7.62 -2.82 -9.78
C VAL A 48 -8.00 -1.46 -10.37
N PRO A 49 -7.04 -0.52 -10.53
CA PRO A 49 -7.25 0.68 -11.30
C PRO A 49 -7.38 0.40 -12.80
N LEU A 50 -7.92 1.38 -13.54
CA LEU A 50 -8.15 1.31 -14.99
C LEU A 50 -6.88 0.87 -15.77
N GLY A 51 -7.05 -0.07 -16.69
CA GLY A 51 -6.02 -0.60 -17.57
C GLY A 51 -5.31 -1.85 -17.03
N ILE A 52 -5.27 -2.07 -15.71
CA ILE A 52 -4.60 -3.24 -15.12
C ILE A 52 -5.32 -4.55 -15.45
N LYS A 53 -6.63 -4.52 -15.63
CA LYS A 53 -7.42 -5.67 -16.05
C LYS A 53 -6.83 -6.39 -17.25
N SER A 54 -6.29 -5.65 -18.21
CA SER A 54 -5.68 -6.23 -19.42
C SER A 54 -4.47 -7.12 -19.11
N HIS A 55 -3.65 -6.76 -18.11
CA HIS A 55 -2.54 -7.58 -17.65
C HIS A 55 -3.04 -8.87 -16.99
N LEU A 56 -4.05 -8.76 -16.12
CA LEU A 56 -4.61 -9.90 -15.40
C LEU A 56 -5.26 -10.91 -16.34
N GLU A 57 -6.05 -10.43 -17.32
CA GLU A 57 -6.67 -11.28 -18.35
C GLU A 57 -5.62 -11.96 -19.23
N TYR A 58 -4.57 -11.24 -19.63
CA TYR A 58 -3.43 -11.80 -20.37
C TYR A 58 -2.71 -12.91 -19.59
N TRP A 59 -2.69 -12.84 -18.25
CA TRP A 59 -2.09 -13.87 -17.39
C TRP A 59 -3.08 -14.96 -16.99
N GLY A 60 -4.31 -14.91 -17.51
CA GLY A 60 -5.30 -15.98 -17.42
C GLY A 60 -6.35 -15.82 -16.31
N VAL A 61 -6.43 -14.65 -15.66
CA VAL A 61 -7.51 -14.37 -14.70
C VAL A 61 -8.83 -14.18 -15.47
N ALA A 62 -9.88 -14.84 -15.03
CA ALA A 62 -11.19 -14.70 -15.66
C ALA A 62 -11.77 -13.29 -15.45
N SER A 63 -12.29 -12.67 -16.51
CA SER A 63 -12.81 -11.28 -16.49
C SER A 63 -13.85 -11.03 -15.38
N LYS A 64 -14.65 -12.06 -15.03
CA LYS A 64 -15.66 -11.99 -13.96
C LYS A 64 -15.07 -11.84 -12.55
N ASN A 65 -13.79 -12.17 -12.36
CA ASN A 65 -13.06 -12.07 -11.10
C ASN A 65 -12.25 -10.77 -11.01
N ILE A 66 -12.47 -9.82 -11.94
CA ILE A 66 -11.73 -8.56 -11.98
C ILE A 66 -12.73 -7.40 -11.97
N VAL A 67 -12.62 -6.55 -10.96
CA VAL A 67 -13.32 -5.27 -10.86
C VAL A 67 -12.31 -4.15 -11.11
N GLU A 68 -12.54 -3.38 -12.15
CA GLU A 68 -11.69 -2.28 -12.57
C GLU A 68 -12.37 -0.96 -12.27
N LEU A 69 -11.69 -0.06 -11.55
CA LEU A 69 -12.25 1.19 -11.06
C LEU A 69 -11.40 2.39 -11.46
N ASP A 70 -12.08 3.51 -11.70
CA ASP A 70 -11.46 4.84 -11.80
C ASP A 70 -11.34 5.48 -10.42
N TRP A 71 -10.56 6.56 -10.31
CA TRP A 71 -10.49 7.36 -9.08
C TRP A 71 -11.89 7.82 -8.64
N TRP A 72 -12.14 7.74 -7.35
CA TRP A 72 -13.39 8.06 -6.68
C TRP A 72 -14.54 7.08 -6.96
N ALA A 73 -14.33 6.08 -7.81
CA ALA A 73 -15.27 4.98 -7.96
C ALA A 73 -15.12 3.96 -6.81
N ASP A 74 -16.22 3.29 -6.50
CA ASP A 74 -16.25 2.28 -5.47
C ASP A 74 -16.99 1.02 -5.90
N HIS A 75 -16.75 -0.05 -5.17
CA HIS A 75 -17.46 -1.31 -5.31
C HIS A 75 -17.68 -1.94 -3.93
N GLU A 76 -18.84 -2.51 -3.73
CA GLU A 76 -19.20 -3.15 -2.46
C GLU A 76 -19.40 -4.66 -2.65
N PHE A 77 -18.79 -5.43 -1.75
CA PHE A 77 -18.98 -6.87 -1.63
C PHE A 77 -19.26 -7.23 -0.18
N GLU A 78 -20.39 -7.93 0.07
CA GLU A 78 -20.71 -8.50 1.39
C GLU A 78 -20.57 -7.51 2.54
N GLY A 79 -20.90 -6.23 2.31
CA GLY A 79 -20.82 -5.17 3.30
C GLY A 79 -19.42 -4.57 3.50
N ILE A 80 -18.45 -4.91 2.65
CA ILE A 80 -17.13 -4.27 2.57
C ILE A 80 -17.13 -3.38 1.33
N ARG A 81 -16.88 -2.08 1.52
CA ARG A 81 -16.76 -1.11 0.44
C ARG A 81 -15.30 -0.84 0.13
N PHE A 82 -14.93 -1.01 -1.13
CA PHE A 82 -13.61 -0.69 -1.67
C PHE A 82 -13.72 0.59 -2.50
N VAL A 83 -12.94 1.61 -2.17
CA VAL A 83 -12.92 2.87 -2.93
C VAL A 83 -11.55 3.04 -3.56
N CYS A 84 -11.51 3.19 -4.88
CA CYS A 84 -10.31 3.57 -5.62
C CYS A 84 -10.10 5.07 -5.46
N THR A 85 -8.95 5.51 -4.94
CA THR A 85 -8.68 6.92 -4.67
C THR A 85 -7.38 7.38 -5.35
N PRO A 86 -7.19 8.69 -5.61
CA PRO A 86 -5.97 9.20 -6.22
C PRO A 86 -4.71 8.89 -5.41
N ALA A 87 -3.59 8.76 -6.12
CA ALA A 87 -2.24 8.76 -5.58
C ALA A 87 -1.33 9.61 -6.47
N GLN A 88 -0.26 10.14 -5.91
CA GLN A 88 0.72 10.94 -6.65
C GLN A 88 1.88 10.03 -7.09
N HIS A 89 1.68 9.32 -8.18
CA HIS A 89 2.63 8.34 -8.70
C HIS A 89 2.55 8.23 -10.24
N PHE A 90 3.02 7.15 -10.79
CA PHE A 90 2.92 6.81 -12.21
C PHE A 90 2.81 5.28 -12.39
N SER A 91 2.49 4.85 -13.60
CA SER A 91 2.48 3.44 -13.98
C SER A 91 3.49 3.16 -15.08
N GLY A 92 3.91 1.91 -15.23
CA GLY A 92 4.76 1.50 -16.35
C GLY A 92 5.37 0.11 -16.23
N ARG A 93 5.26 -0.62 -17.34
CA ARG A 93 5.93 -1.91 -17.57
C ARG A 93 6.50 -1.95 -18.98
N THR A 94 7.56 -2.74 -19.21
CA THR A 94 8.09 -3.05 -20.55
C THR A 94 8.46 -1.82 -21.41
N GLY A 95 8.95 -0.75 -20.76
CA GLY A 95 9.40 0.47 -21.45
C GLY A 95 8.26 1.38 -21.93
N THR A 96 7.01 1.09 -21.58
CA THR A 96 5.85 1.96 -21.77
C THR A 96 5.40 2.51 -20.41
N ASN A 97 5.17 3.82 -20.34
CA ASN A 97 4.75 4.49 -19.13
C ASN A 97 3.32 5.02 -19.28
N GLN A 98 2.60 5.12 -18.16
CA GLN A 98 1.27 5.75 -18.08
C GLN A 98 0.20 5.14 -19.01
N THR A 99 0.25 3.83 -19.19
CA THR A 99 -0.76 3.09 -19.95
C THR A 99 -1.87 2.51 -19.10
N THR A 100 -1.67 2.48 -17.79
CA THR A 100 -2.65 2.10 -16.77
C THR A 100 -2.78 3.22 -15.75
N LEU A 101 -3.86 3.26 -15.01
CA LEU A 101 -4.02 4.14 -13.87
C LEU A 101 -3.29 3.55 -12.66
N TRP A 102 -2.94 4.40 -11.69
CA TRP A 102 -2.43 4.06 -10.37
C TRP A 102 -3.36 4.62 -9.31
N ALA A 103 -3.38 4.02 -8.13
CA ALA A 103 -4.35 4.38 -7.13
C ALA A 103 -3.89 4.08 -5.71
N SER A 104 -4.42 4.82 -4.77
CA SER A 104 -4.58 4.43 -3.38
C SER A 104 -5.96 3.78 -3.17
N TRP A 105 -6.16 3.12 -2.04
CA TRP A 105 -7.39 2.38 -1.77
C TRP A 105 -7.93 2.61 -0.37
N ILE A 106 -9.24 2.61 -0.25
CA ILE A 106 -9.93 2.53 1.03
C ILE A 106 -10.65 1.20 1.11
N VAL A 107 -10.49 0.51 2.23
CA VAL A 107 -11.27 -0.67 2.58
C VAL A 107 -12.09 -0.30 3.81
N ASP A 108 -13.40 -0.14 3.59
CA ASP A 108 -14.38 0.26 4.61
C ASP A 108 -15.26 -0.94 4.94
N SER A 109 -15.01 -1.53 6.09
CA SER A 109 -15.74 -2.69 6.60
C SER A 109 -16.57 -2.32 7.84
N PRO A 110 -17.52 -3.16 8.27
CA PRO A 110 -18.27 -2.91 9.49
C PRO A 110 -17.43 -2.75 10.75
N ASN A 111 -16.22 -3.29 10.76
CA ASN A 111 -15.35 -3.33 11.94
C ASN A 111 -14.17 -2.36 11.88
N SER A 112 -13.75 -1.94 10.69
CA SER A 112 -12.58 -1.07 10.52
C SER A 112 -12.59 -0.41 9.16
N LYS A 113 -12.05 0.80 9.11
CA LYS A 113 -11.82 1.57 7.90
C LYS A 113 -10.34 1.85 7.75
N ILE A 114 -9.73 1.30 6.72
CA ILE A 114 -8.31 1.44 6.46
C ILE A 114 -8.05 2.17 5.14
N TYR A 115 -6.94 2.88 5.11
CA TYR A 115 -6.39 3.49 3.90
C TYR A 115 -5.08 2.81 3.53
N PHE A 116 -4.87 2.56 2.25
CA PHE A 116 -3.64 2.01 1.66
C PHE A 116 -3.18 2.92 0.53
N SER A 117 -2.02 3.55 0.69
CA SER A 117 -1.52 4.55 -0.27
C SER A 117 -1.12 3.96 -1.63
N GLY A 118 -0.74 2.69 -1.69
CA GLY A 118 0.17 2.25 -2.74
C GLY A 118 1.47 3.04 -2.65
N ASP A 119 2.12 3.29 -3.78
CA ASP A 119 3.23 4.24 -3.87
C ASP A 119 2.69 5.63 -4.15
N SER A 120 3.20 6.63 -3.45
CA SER A 120 2.75 8.00 -3.60
C SER A 120 3.76 9.02 -3.07
N GLY A 121 3.94 10.10 -3.78
CA GLY A 121 4.45 11.35 -3.24
C GLY A 121 3.37 12.10 -2.46
N TYR A 122 3.80 13.10 -1.67
CA TYR A 122 2.91 13.94 -0.89
C TYR A 122 2.27 15.03 -1.75
N ASP A 123 0.93 15.11 -1.71
CA ASP A 123 0.16 16.14 -2.39
C ASP A 123 -1.21 16.32 -1.71
N GLU A 124 -2.00 17.29 -2.16
CA GLU A 124 -3.32 17.65 -1.64
C GLU A 124 -4.37 16.52 -1.67
N HIS A 125 -4.10 15.43 -2.40
CA HIS A 125 -5.02 14.29 -2.46
C HIS A 125 -5.24 13.64 -1.09
N TYR A 126 -4.22 13.61 -0.20
CA TYR A 126 -4.37 13.08 1.15
C TYR A 126 -5.40 13.86 1.96
N GLN A 127 -5.32 15.20 1.94
CA GLN A 127 -6.29 16.05 2.61
C GLN A 127 -7.69 15.89 2.00
N LYS A 128 -7.81 15.88 0.67
CA LYS A 128 -9.10 15.70 -0.02
C LYS A 128 -9.75 14.36 0.35
N ILE A 129 -8.97 13.28 0.40
CA ILE A 129 -9.46 11.96 0.80
C ILE A 129 -9.88 11.97 2.28
N GLY A 130 -9.08 12.56 3.15
CA GLY A 130 -9.39 12.71 4.57
C GLY A 130 -10.68 13.47 4.81
N ASP A 131 -10.91 14.55 4.07
CA ASP A 131 -12.11 15.39 4.19
C ASP A 131 -13.38 14.69 3.70
N GLN A 132 -13.30 13.95 2.62
CA GLN A 132 -14.46 13.30 2.00
C GLN A 132 -14.78 11.93 2.60
N LEU A 133 -13.75 11.16 2.96
CA LEU A 133 -13.89 9.74 3.27
C LEU A 133 -13.30 9.34 4.64
N GLY A 134 -12.53 10.19 5.30
CA GLY A 134 -12.00 9.95 6.65
C GLY A 134 -13.08 10.08 7.75
N PRO A 135 -12.77 9.82 9.02
CA PRO A 135 -11.47 9.36 9.49
C PRO A 135 -11.20 7.88 9.22
N PHE A 136 -9.92 7.46 9.35
CA PHE A 136 -9.49 6.07 9.19
C PHE A 136 -8.98 5.49 10.50
N ASP A 137 -9.21 4.19 10.73
CA ASP A 137 -8.68 3.50 11.89
C ASP A 137 -7.18 3.26 11.76
N ALA A 138 -6.70 2.99 10.54
CA ALA A 138 -5.29 2.91 10.22
C ALA A 138 -5.01 3.37 8.78
N ALA A 139 -3.85 3.98 8.54
CA ALA A 139 -3.34 4.33 7.23
C ALA A 139 -1.99 3.64 6.97
N PHE A 140 -1.93 2.85 5.90
CA PHE A 140 -0.71 2.25 5.37
C PHE A 140 -0.12 3.23 4.36
N ILE A 141 1.00 3.88 4.70
CA ILE A 141 1.56 4.98 3.92
C ILE A 141 2.95 4.65 3.41
N ASP A 142 3.17 4.85 2.11
CA ASP A 142 4.49 4.79 1.48
C ASP A 142 5.46 5.76 2.18
N SER A 143 6.58 5.23 2.66
CA SER A 143 7.64 6.01 3.32
C SER A 143 9.04 5.46 3.02
N GLY A 144 9.17 4.57 2.03
CA GLY A 144 10.34 3.72 1.91
C GLY A 144 11.36 4.12 0.85
N GLN A 145 10.94 4.40 -0.36
CA GLN A 145 11.87 4.50 -1.51
C GLN A 145 12.03 5.93 -2.02
N TYR A 146 12.01 6.89 -1.11
CA TYR A 146 12.11 8.31 -1.39
C TYR A 146 13.52 8.78 -1.78
N ASN A 147 13.57 9.91 -2.47
CA ASN A 147 14.74 10.75 -2.63
C ASN A 147 14.29 12.15 -3.04
N GLU A 148 15.08 13.18 -2.72
CA GLU A 148 14.80 14.56 -3.12
C GLU A 148 14.66 14.75 -4.64
N ARG A 149 15.26 13.86 -5.44
CA ARG A 149 15.21 13.91 -6.91
C ARG A 149 13.90 13.38 -7.50
N TRP A 150 13.13 12.60 -6.71
CA TRP A 150 11.84 12.03 -7.11
C TRP A 150 10.80 12.07 -5.99
N ARG A 151 10.89 13.10 -5.16
CA ARG A 151 9.96 13.40 -4.06
C ARG A 151 8.49 13.45 -4.51
N GLU A 152 8.25 13.77 -5.77
CA GLU A 152 6.91 13.83 -6.34
C GLU A 152 6.22 12.46 -6.43
N VAL A 153 6.95 11.35 -6.31
CA VAL A 153 6.41 10.00 -6.50
C VAL A 153 6.58 9.07 -5.30
N HIS A 154 7.34 9.49 -4.28
CA HIS A 154 7.47 8.81 -2.99
C HIS A 154 7.58 9.84 -1.86
N ASN A 155 6.74 9.67 -0.82
CA ASN A 155 6.77 10.55 0.34
C ASN A 155 8.14 10.54 1.03
N LEU A 156 8.63 11.71 1.45
CA LEU A 156 9.62 11.74 2.52
C LEU A 156 8.99 11.18 3.81
N PRO A 157 9.76 10.61 4.73
CA PRO A 157 9.20 10.02 5.95
C PRO A 157 8.34 10.99 6.78
N GLU A 158 8.74 12.25 6.86
CA GLU A 158 7.98 13.31 7.55
C GLU A 158 6.68 13.64 6.81
N GLU A 159 6.71 13.60 5.48
CA GLU A 159 5.51 13.79 4.64
C GLU A 159 4.55 12.62 4.77
N ALA A 160 5.05 11.40 4.90
CA ALA A 160 4.22 10.23 5.15
C ALA A 160 3.44 10.35 6.47
N VAL A 161 4.07 10.88 7.53
CA VAL A 161 3.40 11.15 8.80
C VAL A 161 2.38 12.29 8.65
N GLN A 162 2.70 13.36 7.92
CA GLN A 162 1.76 14.43 7.65
C GLN A 162 0.56 13.93 6.83
N ALA A 163 0.80 13.06 5.84
CA ALA A 163 -0.27 12.43 5.05
C ALA A 163 -1.25 11.64 5.92
N ALA A 164 -0.76 10.90 6.94
CA ALA A 164 -1.62 10.20 7.88
C ALA A 164 -2.49 11.17 8.71
N ILE A 165 -1.95 12.33 9.07
CA ILE A 165 -2.70 13.40 9.77
C ILE A 165 -3.77 14.00 8.84
N ASP A 166 -3.42 14.33 7.60
CA ASP A 166 -4.33 14.89 6.61
C ASP A 166 -5.48 13.93 6.27
N LEU A 167 -5.21 12.64 6.26
CA LEU A 167 -6.20 11.57 6.17
C LEU A 167 -7.09 11.44 7.41
N ARG A 168 -6.73 12.09 8.51
CA ARG A 168 -7.38 11.93 9.83
C ARG A 168 -7.32 10.48 10.33
N ALA A 169 -6.22 9.80 10.06
CA ALA A 169 -5.99 8.45 10.54
C ALA A 169 -5.66 8.44 12.04
N LYS A 170 -6.14 7.43 12.76
CA LYS A 170 -5.81 7.23 14.18
C LYS A 170 -4.39 6.71 14.36
N GLN A 171 -3.95 5.86 13.43
CA GLN A 171 -2.68 5.15 13.47
C GLN A 171 -2.08 5.10 12.07
N MET A 172 -0.74 5.14 11.97
CA MET A 172 0.01 5.01 10.72
C MET A 172 0.87 3.75 10.74
N ILE A 173 0.87 3.02 9.63
CA ILE A 173 1.80 1.92 9.36
C ILE A 173 2.65 2.33 8.15
N PRO A 174 3.95 2.58 8.33
CA PRO A 174 4.85 2.85 7.21
C PRO A 174 5.04 1.59 6.37
N ILE A 175 4.88 1.72 5.08
CA ILE A 175 5.05 0.63 4.10
C ILE A 175 6.12 0.97 3.08
N HIS A 176 6.42 0.04 2.17
CA HIS A 176 7.38 0.16 1.08
C HIS A 176 8.84 0.34 1.52
N TRP A 177 9.19 -0.11 2.72
CA TRP A 177 10.53 -0.11 3.30
C TRP A 177 10.94 -1.51 3.76
N ALA A 178 12.21 -1.70 4.11
CA ALA A 178 12.75 -2.94 4.70
C ALA A 178 12.60 -4.22 3.83
N MET A 179 12.45 -4.10 2.52
CA MET A 179 12.29 -5.24 1.63
C MET A 179 13.24 -5.19 0.42
N PHE A 180 13.33 -4.05 -0.24
CA PHE A 180 14.17 -3.80 -1.39
C PHE A 180 15.01 -2.54 -1.14
N GLU A 181 16.21 -2.48 -1.71
CA GLU A 181 16.99 -1.25 -1.82
C GLU A 181 16.78 -0.67 -3.23
N LEU A 182 15.81 0.21 -3.37
CA LEU A 182 15.52 0.91 -4.62
C LEU A 182 15.98 2.37 -4.58
N SER A 183 16.27 2.90 -3.38
CA SER A 183 16.70 4.26 -3.14
C SER A 183 18.19 4.37 -2.77
N LEU A 184 18.62 5.57 -2.37
CA LEU A 184 20.03 5.92 -2.13
C LEU A 184 20.34 6.15 -0.63
N HIS A 185 19.38 5.97 0.26
CA HIS A 185 19.52 6.04 1.71
C HIS A 185 19.67 4.64 2.32
N ASP A 186 20.11 4.56 3.57
CA ASP A 186 20.15 3.32 4.32
C ASP A 186 18.75 2.72 4.48
N TRP A 187 18.64 1.40 4.45
CA TRP A 187 17.36 0.69 4.44
C TRP A 187 16.46 0.98 5.66
N ASP A 188 17.06 1.35 6.78
CA ASP A 188 16.37 1.67 8.06
C ASP A 188 16.20 3.17 8.30
N GLU A 189 16.75 4.04 7.44
CA GLU A 189 16.57 5.49 7.54
C GLU A 189 15.09 5.90 7.49
N PRO A 190 14.25 5.32 6.60
CA PRO A 190 12.83 5.68 6.53
C PRO A 190 12.11 5.56 7.87
N ILE A 191 12.29 4.44 8.56
CA ILE A 191 11.57 4.21 9.81
C ILE A 191 12.10 5.07 10.96
N LYS A 192 13.40 5.35 11.02
CA LYS A 192 13.99 6.23 12.03
C LYS A 192 13.44 7.65 11.89
N ARG A 193 13.36 8.17 10.67
CA ARG A 193 12.81 9.50 10.39
C ARG A 193 11.29 9.55 10.62
N SER A 194 10.55 8.54 10.18
CA SER A 194 9.10 8.44 10.44
C SER A 194 8.80 8.40 11.94
N GLN A 195 9.62 7.69 12.74
CA GLN A 195 9.44 7.63 14.18
C GLN A 195 9.64 9.01 14.82
N GLN A 196 10.71 9.71 14.46
CA GLN A 196 10.95 11.06 14.96
C GLN A 196 9.81 12.01 14.60
N ALA A 197 9.36 12.01 13.35
CA ALA A 197 8.26 12.86 12.90
C ALA A 197 6.94 12.51 13.60
N ALA A 198 6.65 11.23 13.80
CA ALA A 198 5.45 10.78 14.50
C ALA A 198 5.44 11.21 15.97
N GLU A 199 6.59 11.17 16.66
CA GLU A 199 6.73 11.68 18.02
C GLU A 199 6.51 13.19 18.10
N GLU A 200 7.10 13.96 17.15
CA GLU A 200 6.97 15.42 17.07
C GLU A 200 5.53 15.88 16.78
N LEU A 201 4.85 15.15 15.89
CA LEU A 201 3.48 15.50 15.43
C LEU A 201 2.36 14.81 16.20
N GLY A 202 2.70 13.88 17.12
CA GLY A 202 1.73 13.16 17.94
C GLY A 202 0.92 12.09 17.17
N MET A 203 1.48 11.52 16.09
CA MET A 203 0.87 10.41 15.35
C MET A 203 1.23 9.08 15.99
N GLU A 204 0.24 8.20 16.18
CA GLU A 204 0.51 6.83 16.63
C GLU A 204 1.11 6.01 15.49
N LEU A 205 2.40 5.68 15.62
CA LEU A 205 3.14 4.91 14.62
C LEU A 205 3.17 3.43 14.99
N MET A 206 2.71 2.58 14.09
CA MET A 206 2.77 1.12 14.24
C MET A 206 3.87 0.54 13.37
N THR A 207 4.77 -0.23 13.98
CA THR A 207 5.96 -0.81 13.35
C THR A 207 6.04 -2.34 13.53
N PRO A 208 5.03 -3.09 13.06
CA PRO A 208 5.06 -4.54 13.19
C PRO A 208 6.24 -5.15 12.43
N LYS A 209 6.77 -6.26 12.93
CA LYS A 209 7.69 -7.08 12.12
C LYS A 209 6.94 -7.63 10.92
N LEU A 210 7.65 -7.88 9.82
CA LEU A 210 7.07 -8.55 8.66
C LEU A 210 6.41 -9.88 9.07
N GLY A 211 5.13 -10.04 8.73
CA GLY A 211 4.31 -11.20 9.11
C GLY A 211 3.76 -11.18 10.54
N GLN A 212 4.02 -10.15 11.34
CA GLN A 212 3.41 -10.00 12.65
C GLN A 212 1.92 -9.68 12.51
N VAL A 213 1.08 -10.44 13.21
CA VAL A 213 -0.36 -10.15 13.29
C VAL A 213 -0.59 -8.93 14.18
N VAL A 214 -1.40 -8.01 13.70
CA VAL A 214 -1.77 -6.78 14.41
C VAL A 214 -3.29 -6.71 14.52
N ASP A 215 -3.78 -6.46 15.73
CA ASP A 215 -5.19 -6.12 15.97
C ASP A 215 -5.34 -4.60 16.08
N LEU A 216 -5.98 -3.99 15.08
CA LEU A 216 -6.16 -2.53 15.02
C LEU A 216 -7.07 -1.97 16.13
N SER A 217 -7.86 -2.81 16.78
CA SER A 217 -8.73 -2.40 17.89
C SER A 217 -8.01 -2.29 19.24
N LEU A 218 -6.80 -2.84 19.33
CA LEU A 218 -5.99 -2.88 20.55
C LEU A 218 -4.84 -1.88 20.50
N LYS A 219 -4.42 -1.42 21.66
CA LYS A 219 -3.16 -0.68 21.76
C LYS A 219 -2.00 -1.66 21.62
N ASN A 220 -1.33 -1.61 20.48
CA ASN A 220 -0.19 -2.46 20.18
C ASN A 220 1.11 -1.85 20.71
N GLN A 221 2.06 -2.69 21.07
CA GLN A 221 3.43 -2.29 21.37
C GLN A 221 4.38 -3.03 20.42
N PHE A 222 5.25 -2.27 19.78
CA PHE A 222 6.22 -2.81 18.82
C PHE A 222 7.63 -2.58 19.33
N SER A 223 8.51 -3.56 19.09
CA SER A 223 9.95 -3.38 19.30
C SER A 223 10.56 -2.64 18.11
N HIS A 224 11.66 -1.93 18.34
CA HIS A 224 12.50 -1.39 17.25
C HIS A 224 13.30 -2.52 16.62
N TRP A 225 12.60 -3.45 15.96
CA TRP A 225 13.20 -4.69 15.44
C TRP A 225 14.28 -4.45 14.39
N TRP A 226 14.22 -3.33 13.66
CA TRP A 226 15.22 -2.94 12.66
C TRP A 226 16.59 -2.64 13.28
N GLU A 227 16.67 -2.25 14.54
CA GLU A 227 17.94 -2.05 15.25
C GLU A 227 18.66 -3.36 15.59
N GLN A 228 17.97 -4.50 15.47
CA GLN A 228 18.47 -5.84 15.78
C GLN A 228 18.87 -6.60 14.51
N VAL A 229 18.64 -6.05 13.34
CA VAL A 229 19.00 -6.65 12.03
C VAL A 229 20.37 -6.06 11.63
N GLN A 230 21.37 -6.92 11.50
CA GLN A 230 22.72 -6.57 11.05
C GLN A 230 22.87 -6.84 9.55
#